data_2d9bf9ab1bb2dff5e8cfe679d44842c7
#
_entry.id   2d9bf9ab1bb2dff5e8cfe679d44842c7
#
_cell.length_a   1.000
_cell.length_b   1.000
_cell.length_c   1.000
_cell.angle_alpha   90.00
_cell.angle_beta   90.00
_cell.angle_gamma   90.00
#
_symmetry.space_group_name_H-M   'P 1'
#
loop_
_entity.id
_entity.type
_entity.pdbx_description
1 polymer ?
#
loop_
_entity_poly.entity_id
_entity_poly.type
_entity_poly.pdbx_seq_one_letter_code
_entity_poly.pdbx_strand_id
1 'polypeptide(L)'
;RRYGIAMLRRLFILLAVLGSFPVWFASSTGEARLVIHIEGLRSDKGVVDIALFNKPDGFLDSDRRIAGGKVKITGSTAVIEVPGLEPGQYAAAFYHDENANGDFDQGVLGIPLEGYGFTNNARALLSAPAFKDAAFTVQPGLNETRAKINY
;
A
#
# COMPACT_ATOMS: atom_id res chain seq x y z
N ARG A 1 -54.38 -75.01 -16.72
CA ARG A 1 -55.19 -73.86 -16.22
C ARG A 1 -54.45 -73.14 -15.12
N ARG A 2 -54.35 -71.88 -15.26
CA ARG A 2 -54.06 -70.83 -14.28
C ARG A 2 -52.55 -70.38 -14.28
N TYR A 3 -52.47 -69.23 -14.80
CA TYR A 3 -51.32 -68.35 -14.88
C TYR A 3 -50.97 -67.74 -13.52
N GLY A 4 -49.70 -67.73 -13.17
CA GLY A 4 -49.16 -67.00 -12.02
C GLY A 4 -48.10 -65.99 -12.51
N ILE A 5 -48.44 -64.74 -12.44
CA ILE A 5 -47.61 -63.63 -12.88
C ILE A 5 -46.57 -63.36 -11.79
N ALA A 6 -45.29 -63.60 -12.15
CA ALA A 6 -44.16 -63.21 -11.31
C ALA A 6 -43.81 -61.73 -11.57
N MET A 7 -44.07 -60.92 -10.56
CA MET A 7 -43.80 -59.47 -10.54
C MET A 7 -42.31 -59.21 -10.22
N LEU A 8 -41.54 -58.89 -11.25
CA LEU A 8 -40.13 -58.60 -11.12
C LEU A 8 -39.94 -57.17 -10.60
N ARG A 9 -39.66 -57.01 -9.30
CA ARG A 9 -39.31 -55.75 -8.67
C ARG A 9 -37.90 -55.37 -9.13
N ARG A 10 -37.80 -54.39 -10.04
CA ARG A 10 -36.54 -53.74 -10.41
C ARG A 10 -36.16 -52.74 -9.28
N LEU A 11 -35.16 -53.12 -8.52
CA LEU A 11 -34.52 -52.25 -7.51
C LEU A 11 -33.61 -51.25 -8.25
N PHE A 12 -34.05 -50.00 -8.38
CA PHE A 12 -33.19 -48.94 -8.84
C PHE A 12 -32.26 -48.53 -7.70
N ILE A 13 -31.00 -48.91 -7.78
CA ILE A 13 -29.93 -48.37 -6.93
C ILE A 13 -29.53 -47.04 -7.52
N LEU A 14 -29.96 -45.97 -6.83
CA LEU A 14 -29.54 -44.59 -7.10
C LEU A 14 -28.12 -44.43 -6.55
N LEU A 15 -27.11 -44.50 -7.44
CA LEU A 15 -25.73 -44.24 -7.08
C LEU A 15 -25.54 -42.70 -7.00
N ALA A 16 -25.62 -42.14 -5.80
CA ALA A 16 -25.30 -40.73 -5.56
C ALA A 16 -23.78 -40.55 -5.70
N VAL A 17 -23.35 -40.10 -6.86
CA VAL A 17 -21.98 -39.67 -7.06
C VAL A 17 -21.82 -38.30 -6.35
N LEU A 18 -21.29 -38.34 -5.14
CA LEU A 18 -20.82 -37.14 -4.45
C LEU A 18 -19.55 -36.62 -5.17
N GLY A 19 -19.78 -35.84 -6.21
CA GLY A 19 -18.71 -35.11 -6.88
C GLY A 19 -18.17 -34.03 -5.94
N SER A 20 -17.04 -34.30 -5.29
CA SER A 20 -16.26 -33.27 -4.64
C SER A 20 -15.69 -32.34 -5.70
N PHE A 21 -16.36 -31.22 -5.94
CA PHE A 21 -15.78 -30.14 -6.76
C PHE A 21 -14.61 -29.54 -5.97
N PRO A 22 -13.40 -29.50 -6.51
CA PRO A 22 -12.32 -28.76 -5.88
C PRO A 22 -12.73 -27.27 -5.88
N VAL A 23 -12.90 -26.71 -4.70
CA VAL A 23 -13.06 -25.26 -4.54
C VAL A 23 -11.70 -24.67 -4.85
N TRP A 24 -11.53 -24.18 -6.06
CA TRP A 24 -10.40 -23.37 -6.44
C TRP A 24 -10.60 -22.03 -5.74
N PHE A 25 -9.88 -21.82 -4.65
CA PHE A 25 -9.67 -20.48 -4.14
C PHE A 25 -8.82 -19.76 -5.19
N ALA A 26 -9.47 -19.01 -6.07
CA ALA A 26 -8.80 -18.03 -6.86
C ALA A 26 -8.22 -17.02 -5.85
N SER A 27 -6.92 -17.09 -5.60
CA SER A 27 -6.20 -15.98 -5.00
C SER A 27 -6.41 -14.83 -5.96
N SER A 28 -7.29 -13.90 -5.62
CA SER A 28 -7.38 -12.65 -6.34
C SER A 28 -6.05 -11.93 -6.09
N THR A 29 -5.14 -12.00 -7.03
CA THR A 29 -4.05 -11.04 -7.16
C THR A 29 -4.67 -9.72 -7.58
N GLY A 30 -5.56 -9.21 -6.72
CA GLY A 30 -6.24 -7.95 -6.95
C GLY A 30 -5.21 -6.83 -6.81
N GLU A 31 -5.22 -5.91 -7.76
CA GLU A 31 -4.48 -4.67 -7.65
C GLU A 31 -4.81 -3.99 -6.33
N ALA A 32 -3.80 -3.47 -5.68
CA ALA A 32 -3.94 -2.66 -4.51
C ALA A 32 -3.98 -1.18 -4.88
N ARG A 33 -4.74 -0.42 -4.12
CA ARG A 33 -4.81 1.03 -4.18
C ARG A 33 -4.39 1.57 -2.83
N LEU A 34 -3.45 2.48 -2.81
CA LEU A 34 -2.91 3.05 -1.60
C LEU A 34 -3.24 4.55 -1.53
N VAL A 35 -3.75 4.98 -0.39
CA VAL A 35 -3.94 6.39 -0.05
C VAL A 35 -3.05 6.72 1.13
N ILE A 36 -2.18 7.73 0.97
CA ILE A 36 -1.30 8.21 2.03
C ILE A 36 -1.75 9.61 2.42
N HIS A 37 -2.09 9.78 3.69
CA HIS A 37 -2.41 11.08 4.29
C HIS A 37 -1.18 11.58 5.05
N ILE A 38 -0.68 12.75 4.66
CA ILE A 38 0.42 13.45 5.34
C ILE A 38 -0.19 14.60 6.13
N GLU A 39 0.00 14.58 7.43
CA GLU A 39 -0.64 15.48 8.38
C GLU A 39 0.40 16.38 9.11
N GLY A 40 -0.07 17.51 9.65
CA GLY A 40 0.75 18.38 10.47
C GLY A 40 1.61 19.35 9.67
N LEU A 41 1.24 19.65 8.43
CA LEU A 41 1.87 20.70 7.65
C LEU A 41 1.65 22.07 8.31
N ARG A 42 2.74 22.83 8.49
CA ARG A 42 2.70 24.14 9.17
C ARG A 42 2.16 25.27 8.29
N SER A 43 2.10 25.06 6.99
CA SER A 43 1.52 25.98 6.01
C SER A 43 1.00 25.24 4.78
N ASP A 44 0.21 25.92 3.98
CA ASP A 44 -0.27 25.46 2.67
C ASP A 44 0.60 25.95 1.49
N LYS A 45 1.75 26.56 1.80
CA LYS A 45 2.70 27.04 0.80
C LYS A 45 3.44 25.86 0.16
N GLY A 46 3.79 26.02 -1.09
CA GLY A 46 4.54 25.00 -1.83
C GLY A 46 3.78 23.71 -2.06
N VAL A 47 4.48 22.61 -1.91
CA VAL A 47 3.96 21.25 -2.16
C VAL A 47 4.57 20.25 -1.18
N VAL A 48 4.00 19.06 -1.09
CA VAL A 48 4.67 17.91 -0.50
C VAL A 48 5.23 17.07 -1.64
N ASP A 49 6.54 16.83 -1.65
CA ASP A 49 7.14 15.84 -2.53
C ASP A 49 7.21 14.50 -1.77
N ILE A 50 6.71 13.44 -2.39
CA ILE A 50 6.63 12.11 -1.81
C ILE A 50 7.25 11.08 -2.74
N ALA A 51 8.00 10.15 -2.17
CA ALA A 51 8.60 9.02 -2.86
C ALA A 51 8.20 7.71 -2.18
N LEU A 52 7.64 6.78 -2.95
CA LEU A 52 7.23 5.45 -2.51
C LEU A 52 8.26 4.41 -2.98
N PHE A 53 8.61 3.51 -2.09
CA PHE A 53 9.58 2.43 -2.28
C PHE A 53 8.98 1.08 -1.87
N ASN A 54 9.44 0.01 -2.52
CA ASN A 54 9.01 -1.36 -2.21
C ASN A 54 10.17 -2.31 -1.88
N LYS A 55 11.38 -1.76 -1.71
CA LYS A 55 12.60 -2.53 -1.41
C LYS A 55 13.53 -1.75 -0.48
N PRO A 56 14.27 -2.44 0.39
CA PRO A 56 15.33 -1.81 1.19
C PRO A 56 16.47 -1.23 0.36
N ASP A 57 16.83 -1.94 -0.73
CA ASP A 57 17.86 -1.48 -1.66
C ASP A 57 17.36 -0.26 -2.45
N GLY A 58 18.06 0.85 -2.29
CA GLY A 58 17.69 2.13 -2.90
C GLY A 58 16.59 2.88 -2.14
N PHE A 59 16.27 2.51 -0.91
CA PHE A 59 15.41 3.32 -0.06
C PHE A 59 16.03 4.72 0.15
N LEU A 60 15.24 5.76 -0.11
CA LEU A 60 15.60 7.18 -0.11
C LEU A 60 16.44 7.65 -1.32
N ASP A 61 16.73 6.79 -2.26
CA ASP A 61 17.25 7.18 -3.56
C ASP A 61 16.08 7.56 -4.48
N SER A 62 15.99 8.84 -4.84
CA SER A 62 14.88 9.37 -5.66
C SER A 62 14.76 8.68 -7.02
N ASP A 63 15.87 8.18 -7.57
CA ASP A 63 15.87 7.49 -8.86
C ASP A 63 15.32 6.05 -8.76
N ARG A 64 15.20 5.55 -7.55
CA ARG A 64 14.66 4.20 -7.25
C ARG A 64 13.24 4.18 -6.69
N ARG A 65 12.61 5.34 -6.60
CA ARG A 65 11.20 5.41 -6.25
C ARG A 65 10.34 4.70 -7.30
N ILE A 66 9.33 3.98 -6.84
CA ILE A 66 8.41 3.26 -7.73
C ILE A 66 7.16 4.08 -8.06
N ALA A 67 6.83 5.04 -7.22
CA ALA A 67 5.72 5.97 -7.40
C ALA A 67 5.96 7.22 -6.52
N GLY A 68 5.13 8.23 -6.68
CA GLY A 68 5.17 9.47 -5.91
C GLY A 68 5.12 10.69 -6.81
N GLY A 69 5.54 11.82 -6.26
CA GLY A 69 5.56 13.11 -6.92
C GLY A 69 5.09 14.24 -6.02
N LYS A 70 4.88 15.41 -6.64
CA LYS A 70 4.47 16.63 -5.94
C LYS A 70 2.96 16.64 -5.73
N VAL A 71 2.57 16.84 -4.48
CA VAL A 71 1.17 16.82 -4.03
C VAL A 71 0.80 18.17 -3.46
N LYS A 72 -0.36 18.69 -3.88
CA LYS A 72 -0.90 19.94 -3.38
C LYS A 72 -1.36 19.80 -1.93
N ILE A 73 -1.09 20.85 -1.15
CA ILE A 73 -1.50 20.93 0.25
C ILE A 73 -2.91 21.53 0.32
N THR A 74 -3.72 20.99 1.22
CA THR A 74 -5.04 21.53 1.54
C THR A 74 -5.15 21.67 3.05
N GLY A 75 -5.18 22.92 3.53
CA GLY A 75 -5.09 23.20 4.97
C GLY A 75 -3.75 22.75 5.55
N SER A 76 -3.77 21.77 6.43
CA SER A 76 -2.57 21.18 7.07
C SER A 76 -2.29 19.74 6.64
N THR A 77 -2.85 19.32 5.50
CA THR A 77 -2.76 17.94 5.00
C THR A 77 -2.41 17.89 3.51
N ALA A 78 -1.72 16.83 3.12
CA ALA A 78 -1.55 16.45 1.73
C ALA A 78 -1.95 14.97 1.58
N VAL A 79 -2.61 14.64 0.47
CA VAL A 79 -3.10 13.28 0.23
C VAL A 79 -2.64 12.84 -1.14
N ILE A 80 -1.98 11.69 -1.21
CA ILE A 80 -1.64 11.05 -2.47
C ILE A 80 -2.36 9.72 -2.59
N GLU A 81 -2.80 9.42 -3.80
CA GLU A 81 -3.38 8.14 -4.17
C GLU A 81 -2.48 7.46 -5.19
N VAL A 82 -2.14 6.21 -4.92
CA VAL A 82 -1.30 5.37 -5.80
C VAL A 82 -2.10 4.11 -6.16
N PRO A 83 -2.66 4.05 -7.35
CA PRO A 83 -3.35 2.85 -7.85
C PRO A 83 -2.37 1.83 -8.42
N GLY A 84 -2.85 0.60 -8.64
CA GLY A 84 -2.13 -0.42 -9.41
C GLY A 84 -0.91 -1.00 -8.71
N LEU A 85 -0.89 -0.99 -7.38
CA LEU A 85 0.18 -1.61 -6.62
C LEU A 85 -0.04 -3.13 -6.48
N GLU A 86 1.05 -3.87 -6.44
CA GLU A 86 1.02 -5.26 -6.00
C GLU A 86 0.97 -5.33 -4.46
N PRO A 87 0.28 -6.30 -3.86
CA PRO A 87 0.36 -6.53 -2.43
C PRO A 87 1.80 -6.76 -1.97
N GLY A 88 2.20 -6.14 -0.85
CA GLY A 88 3.57 -6.26 -0.38
C GLY A 88 3.95 -5.23 0.68
N GLN A 89 5.25 -5.12 0.93
CA GLN A 89 5.82 -4.13 1.85
C GLN A 89 6.22 -2.87 1.10
N TYR A 90 5.80 -1.73 1.65
CA TYR A 90 6.08 -0.41 1.09
C TYR A 90 6.54 0.55 2.19
N ALA A 91 7.35 1.50 1.82
CA ALA A 91 7.73 2.63 2.66
C ALA A 91 7.71 3.91 1.85
N ALA A 92 7.29 5.02 2.44
CA ALA A 92 7.36 6.32 1.79
C ALA A 92 8.18 7.30 2.62
N ALA A 93 8.89 8.17 1.91
CA ALA A 93 9.52 9.37 2.45
C ALA A 93 8.90 10.59 1.78
N PHE A 94 8.80 11.69 2.50
CA PHE A 94 8.21 12.92 2.00
C PHE A 94 8.81 14.13 2.68
N TYR A 95 8.79 15.26 1.99
CA TYR A 95 9.17 16.55 2.55
C TYR A 95 8.23 17.66 2.08
N HIS A 96 8.18 18.74 2.85
CA HIS A 96 7.39 19.91 2.55
C HIS A 96 8.27 20.94 1.83
N ASP A 97 8.26 20.92 0.52
CA ASP A 97 8.91 21.90 -0.35
C ASP A 97 8.14 23.23 -0.29
N GLU A 98 8.40 24.04 0.74
CA GLU A 98 7.66 25.29 0.99
C GLU A 98 7.95 26.39 -0.02
N ASN A 99 9.15 26.38 -0.62
CA ASN A 99 9.57 27.37 -1.63
C ASN A 99 9.35 26.86 -3.07
N ALA A 100 8.90 25.59 -3.22
CA ALA A 100 8.64 24.94 -4.50
C ALA A 100 9.87 24.90 -5.45
N ASN A 101 11.08 24.83 -4.88
CA ASN A 101 12.31 24.72 -5.67
C ASN A 101 12.58 23.30 -6.19
N GLY A 102 11.95 22.29 -5.59
CA GLY A 102 12.07 20.88 -5.99
C GLY A 102 13.21 20.12 -5.31
N ASP A 103 13.92 20.77 -4.41
CA ASP A 103 15.00 20.20 -3.63
C ASP A 103 14.62 20.10 -2.16
N PHE A 104 15.17 19.14 -1.44
CA PHE A 104 15.07 19.09 0.00
C PHE A 104 16.13 19.99 0.64
N ASP A 105 15.70 21.14 1.13
CA ASP A 105 16.60 22.15 1.65
C ASP A 105 17.22 21.76 2.98
N GLN A 106 18.53 21.85 3.04
CA GLN A 106 19.32 21.56 4.23
C GLN A 106 20.27 22.71 4.52
N GLY A 107 20.40 23.06 5.80
CA GLY A 107 21.34 24.04 6.29
C GLY A 107 22.73 23.48 6.55
N VAL A 108 23.46 24.18 7.40
CA VAL A 108 24.80 23.78 7.83
C VAL A 108 24.72 22.43 8.52
N LEU A 109 25.68 21.53 8.23
CA LEU A 109 25.78 20.17 8.75
C LEU A 109 24.62 19.24 8.33
N GLY A 110 23.89 19.58 7.27
CA GLY A 110 22.79 18.75 6.78
C GLY A 110 21.53 18.80 7.65
N ILE A 111 21.38 19.84 8.47
CA ILE A 111 20.17 20.03 9.29
C ILE A 111 19.03 20.42 8.34
N PRO A 112 17.92 19.68 8.35
CA PRO A 112 16.76 20.00 7.52
C PRO A 112 16.24 21.41 7.83
N LEU A 113 15.97 22.21 6.79
CA LEU A 113 15.31 23.51 6.86
C LEU A 113 13.81 23.37 6.55
N GLU A 114 13.45 22.29 5.89
CA GLU A 114 12.08 21.95 5.53
C GLU A 114 11.54 20.79 6.37
N GLY A 115 10.22 20.75 6.49
CA GLY A 115 9.56 19.63 7.15
C GLY A 115 9.71 18.35 6.37
N TYR A 116 9.90 17.25 7.05
CA TYR A 116 10.05 15.93 6.43
C TYR A 116 9.42 14.82 7.28
N GLY A 117 9.22 13.68 6.70
CA GLY A 117 8.69 12.53 7.41
C GLY A 117 8.75 11.25 6.60
N PHE A 118 8.35 10.18 7.29
CA PHE A 118 8.31 8.84 6.74
C PHE A 118 7.02 8.16 7.17
N THR A 119 6.54 7.21 6.37
CA THR A 119 5.46 6.33 6.79
C THR A 119 5.81 5.58 8.07
N ASN A 120 4.79 5.05 8.74
CA ASN A 120 4.92 4.45 10.06
C ASN A 120 5.49 5.41 11.13
N ASN A 121 5.51 6.73 10.83
CA ASN A 121 6.12 7.78 11.66
C ASN A 121 7.56 7.46 12.08
N ALA A 122 8.31 6.76 11.23
CA ALA A 122 9.72 6.45 11.47
C ALA A 122 10.51 7.75 11.65
N ARG A 123 11.48 7.73 12.55
CA ARG A 123 12.25 8.92 12.92
C ARG A 123 13.69 8.84 12.43
N ALA A 124 14.16 9.94 11.87
CA ALA A 124 15.58 10.18 11.66
C ALA A 124 16.17 10.81 12.93
N LEU A 125 17.02 10.08 13.63
CA LEU A 125 17.71 10.57 14.83
C LEU A 125 19.12 11.09 14.51
N LEU A 126 20.02 10.20 14.14
CA LEU A 126 21.39 10.53 13.70
C LEU A 126 21.59 10.27 12.20
N SER A 127 20.69 9.53 11.60
CA SER A 127 20.64 9.21 10.18
C SER A 127 19.19 8.96 9.76
N ALA A 128 18.94 8.90 8.47
CA ALA A 128 17.65 8.47 7.96
C ALA A 128 17.28 7.06 8.46
N PRO A 129 15.98 6.76 8.67
CA PRO A 129 15.53 5.45 9.10
C PRO A 129 15.81 4.38 8.04
N ALA A 130 15.92 3.14 8.45
CA ALA A 130 15.96 2.03 7.50
C ALA A 130 14.56 1.78 6.91
N PHE A 131 14.51 1.15 5.74
CA PHE A 131 13.25 0.78 5.06
C PHE A 131 12.26 0.08 6.02
N LYS A 132 12.76 -0.91 6.78
CA LYS A 132 11.94 -1.69 7.71
C LYS A 132 11.23 -0.85 8.79
N ASP A 133 11.81 0.29 9.16
CA ASP A 133 11.26 1.16 10.21
C ASP A 133 10.10 2.02 9.66
N ALA A 134 10.14 2.36 8.40
CA ALA A 134 9.11 3.10 7.68
C ALA A 134 8.09 2.18 6.96
N ALA A 135 8.38 0.87 6.89
CA ALA A 135 7.59 -0.07 6.10
C ALA A 135 6.21 -0.35 6.70
N PHE A 136 5.24 -0.52 5.81
CA PHE A 136 3.88 -0.97 6.10
C PHE A 136 3.43 -1.97 5.04
N THR A 137 2.41 -2.75 5.36
CA THR A 137 1.88 -3.78 4.45
C THR A 137 0.73 -3.23 3.64
N VAL A 138 0.79 -3.44 2.33
CA VAL A 138 -0.30 -3.19 1.39
C VAL A 138 -0.94 -4.52 1.03
N GLN A 139 -2.25 -4.61 1.18
CA GLN A 139 -3.09 -5.77 0.87
C GLN A 139 -3.87 -5.53 -0.44
N PRO A 140 -4.43 -6.56 -1.08
CA PRO A 140 -5.36 -6.35 -2.19
C PRO A 140 -6.51 -5.41 -1.82
N GLY A 141 -6.91 -4.53 -2.73
CA GLY A 141 -7.96 -3.55 -2.52
C GLY A 141 -7.48 -2.22 -1.97
N LEU A 142 -8.35 -1.50 -1.28
CA LEU A 142 -8.05 -0.17 -0.74
C LEU A 142 -7.24 -0.27 0.56
N ASN A 143 -6.13 0.45 0.60
CA ASN A 143 -5.27 0.63 1.76
C ASN A 143 -5.13 2.11 2.07
N GLU A 144 -5.16 2.46 3.35
CA GLU A 144 -4.93 3.82 3.82
C GLU A 144 -3.85 3.84 4.89
N THR A 145 -2.97 4.81 4.83
CA THR A 145 -1.97 5.06 5.87
C THR A 145 -1.86 6.54 6.17
N ARG A 146 -1.45 6.87 7.39
CA ARG A 146 -1.28 8.24 7.87
C ARG A 146 0.12 8.42 8.41
N ALA A 147 0.73 9.55 8.11
CA ALA A 147 2.04 9.89 8.61
C ALA A 147 2.11 11.39 8.90
N LYS A 148 2.97 11.77 9.82
CA LYS A 148 3.16 13.15 10.24
C LYS A 148 4.46 13.73 9.69
N ILE A 149 4.39 15.00 9.31
CA ILE A 149 5.57 15.76 8.97
C ILE A 149 6.20 16.34 10.26
N ASN A 150 7.52 16.40 10.30
CA ASN A 150 8.31 16.96 11.38
C ASN A 150 9.12 18.14 10.85
N TYR A 151 9.29 19.18 11.67
CA TYR A 151 10.05 20.41 11.36
C TYR A 151 11.20 20.57 12.34
#